data_0a369273d2a98121744c2cddef86f8a8
#
_entry.id   0a369273d2a98121744c2cddef86f8a8
#
_cell.length_a   1.000
_cell.length_b   1.000
_cell.length_c   1.000
_cell.angle_alpha   90.00
_cell.angle_beta   90.00
_cell.angle_gamma   90.00
#
_symmetry.space_group_name_H-M   'P 1'
#
loop_
_entity.id
_entity.type
_entity.pdbx_description
1 polymer ?
#
loop_
_entity_poly.entity_id
_entity_poly.type
_entity_poly.pdbx_seq_one_letter_code
_entity_poly.pdbx_strand_id
1 'polypeptide(L)'
;MNEQLLENLIKQDIESIFTQILIKHNYIFPISAKSRSGAEISDYLEDGFVEYITKNPHERIYNPKGAPKGATKNPYDFCFNYKHPESGFDDLIWGDIKATKFSYADSNPDLGTPEKIIKFIMDGHFYLLFVFLEYEATEDNQTKFLAFEDGRYVHCQFLKDIHHSVRINPKPQFQ
;
A
#
# COMPACT_ATOMS: atom_id res chain seq x y z
N MET A 1 -11.44 -7.93 21.56
CA MET A 1 -10.89 -8.57 20.34
C MET A 1 -9.38 -8.60 20.48
N ASN A 2 -8.73 -9.67 20.02
CA ASN A 2 -7.26 -9.73 20.01
C ASN A 2 -6.73 -8.74 18.95
N GLU A 3 -5.62 -8.05 19.23
CA GLU A 3 -4.94 -7.11 18.30
C GLU A 3 -4.70 -7.73 16.92
N GLN A 4 -4.22 -8.98 16.87
CA GLN A 4 -4.00 -9.71 15.63
C GLN A 4 -5.26 -9.89 14.77
N LEU A 5 -6.43 -10.08 15.40
CA LEU A 5 -7.70 -10.18 14.67
C LEU A 5 -8.11 -8.84 14.08
N LEU A 6 -7.92 -7.75 14.82
CA LEU A 6 -8.18 -6.40 14.33
C LEU A 6 -7.31 -6.05 13.14
N GLU A 7 -6.02 -6.32 13.23
CA GLU A 7 -5.06 -6.07 12.14
C GLU A 7 -5.36 -6.90 10.89
N ASN A 8 -5.75 -8.16 11.06
CA ASN A 8 -6.19 -8.98 9.93
C ASN A 8 -7.44 -8.41 9.27
N LEU A 9 -8.36 -7.87 10.05
CA LEU A 9 -9.56 -7.21 9.53
C LEU A 9 -9.20 -5.94 8.73
N ILE A 10 -8.31 -5.11 9.25
CA ILE A 10 -7.80 -3.92 8.54
C ILE A 10 -7.16 -4.33 7.20
N LYS A 11 -6.28 -5.33 7.22
CA LYS A 11 -5.63 -5.83 6.00
C LYS A 11 -6.65 -6.31 4.97
N GLN A 12 -7.63 -7.11 5.39
CA GLN A 12 -8.67 -7.64 4.50
C GLN A 12 -9.53 -6.53 3.88
N ASP A 13 -9.93 -5.53 4.66
CA ASP A 13 -10.69 -4.39 4.15
C ASP A 13 -9.89 -3.63 3.09
N ILE A 14 -8.62 -3.35 3.33
CA ILE A 14 -7.77 -2.62 2.38
C ILE A 14 -7.47 -3.46 1.15
N GLU A 15 -7.15 -4.74 1.28
CA GLU A 15 -6.96 -5.67 0.15
C GLU A 15 -8.22 -5.72 -0.74
N SER A 16 -9.40 -5.78 -0.10
CA SER A 16 -10.69 -5.76 -0.81
C SER A 16 -10.88 -4.47 -1.61
N ILE A 17 -10.64 -3.31 -0.98
CA ILE A 17 -10.82 -2.00 -1.63
C ILE A 17 -9.89 -1.85 -2.83
N PHE A 18 -8.59 -2.12 -2.67
CA PHE A 18 -7.65 -2.04 -3.79
C PHE A 18 -8.00 -3.05 -4.91
N THR A 19 -8.44 -4.26 -4.55
CA THR A 19 -8.92 -5.24 -5.53
C THR A 19 -10.12 -4.70 -6.32
N GLN A 20 -11.08 -4.03 -5.68
CA GLN A 20 -12.21 -3.41 -6.38
C GLN A 20 -11.76 -2.27 -7.32
N ILE A 21 -10.74 -1.50 -6.92
CA ILE A 21 -10.15 -0.48 -7.80
C ILE A 21 -9.52 -1.15 -9.04
N LEU A 22 -8.79 -2.25 -8.86
CA LEU A 22 -8.20 -2.99 -9.99
C LEU A 22 -9.29 -3.57 -10.91
N ILE A 23 -10.34 -4.18 -10.36
CA ILE A 23 -11.47 -4.75 -11.11
C ILE A 23 -12.16 -3.66 -11.98
N LYS A 24 -12.40 -2.47 -11.43
CA LYS A 24 -12.99 -1.34 -12.15
C LYS A 24 -12.22 -1.00 -13.44
N HIS A 25 -10.94 -1.26 -13.48
CA HIS A 25 -10.04 -1.01 -14.61
C HIS A 25 -9.63 -2.27 -15.37
N ASN A 26 -10.30 -3.40 -15.16
CA ASN A 26 -9.94 -4.70 -15.73
C ASN A 26 -8.48 -5.09 -15.49
N TYR A 27 -7.91 -4.70 -14.33
CA TYR A 27 -6.52 -4.89 -13.93
C TYR A 27 -5.49 -4.22 -14.85
N ILE A 28 -5.89 -3.28 -15.71
CA ILE A 28 -5.00 -2.57 -16.63
C ILE A 28 -5.14 -1.08 -16.42
N PHE A 29 -4.03 -0.41 -16.13
CA PHE A 29 -3.98 1.04 -16.03
C PHE A 29 -3.33 1.66 -17.27
N PRO A 30 -3.80 2.82 -17.74
CA PRO A 30 -3.22 3.55 -18.87
C PRO A 30 -1.91 4.25 -18.49
N ILE A 31 -1.07 3.57 -17.72
CA ILE A 31 0.23 4.04 -17.25
C ILE A 31 1.29 3.23 -17.99
N SER A 32 2.27 3.92 -18.59
CA SER A 32 3.36 3.26 -19.30
C SER A 32 4.21 2.45 -18.33
N ALA A 33 4.31 1.13 -18.55
CA ALA A 33 5.06 0.19 -17.72
C ALA A 33 6.59 0.30 -17.92
N LYS A 34 7.17 1.50 -17.84
CA LYS A 34 8.61 1.77 -17.88
C LYS A 34 9.30 1.33 -16.59
N SER A 35 10.62 1.39 -16.57
CA SER A 35 11.43 0.94 -15.43
C SER A 35 11.26 1.71 -14.10
N ARG A 36 10.46 2.80 -14.08
CA ARG A 36 10.20 3.61 -12.90
C ARG A 36 8.72 3.96 -12.72
N SER A 37 7.83 3.15 -13.26
CA SER A 37 6.37 3.39 -13.19
C SER A 37 5.79 3.22 -11.79
N GLY A 38 6.54 2.69 -10.82
CA GLY A 38 6.07 2.45 -9.46
C GLY A 38 5.47 3.70 -8.81
N ALA A 39 6.11 4.85 -8.97
CA ALA A 39 5.61 6.11 -8.41
C ALA A 39 4.29 6.57 -9.08
N GLU A 40 4.21 6.50 -10.42
CA GLU A 40 2.99 6.86 -11.16
C GLU A 40 1.83 5.91 -10.83
N ILE A 41 2.15 4.62 -10.63
CA ILE A 41 1.17 3.61 -10.21
C ILE A 41 0.69 3.91 -8.79
N SER A 42 1.61 4.25 -7.85
CA SER A 42 1.26 4.60 -6.48
C SER A 42 0.35 5.83 -6.44
N ASP A 43 0.70 6.90 -7.16
CA ASP A 43 -0.13 8.11 -7.25
C ASP A 43 -1.55 7.80 -7.78
N TYR A 44 -1.64 6.94 -8.81
CA TYR A 44 -2.93 6.56 -9.38
C TYR A 44 -3.78 5.73 -8.41
N LEU A 45 -3.17 4.79 -7.70
CA LEU A 45 -3.83 3.96 -6.70
C LEU A 45 -4.22 4.75 -5.46
N GLU A 46 -3.41 5.71 -5.03
CA GLU A 46 -3.70 6.64 -3.95
C GLU A 46 -4.96 7.47 -4.26
N ASP A 47 -4.97 8.13 -5.42
CA ASP A 47 -6.14 8.91 -5.87
C ASP A 47 -7.37 7.99 -6.00
N GLY A 48 -7.20 6.78 -6.51
CA GLY A 48 -8.24 5.76 -6.64
C GLY A 48 -8.82 5.32 -5.29
N PHE A 49 -7.99 5.16 -4.27
CA PHE A 49 -8.43 4.81 -2.92
C PHE A 49 -9.28 5.91 -2.29
N VAL A 50 -8.82 7.15 -2.36
CA VAL A 50 -9.56 8.30 -1.83
C VAL A 50 -10.90 8.47 -2.55
N GLU A 51 -10.90 8.36 -3.89
CA GLU A 51 -12.12 8.43 -4.71
C GLU A 51 -13.08 7.30 -4.35
N TYR A 52 -12.58 6.06 -4.24
CA TYR A 52 -13.40 4.88 -3.96
C TYR A 52 -14.14 5.01 -2.62
N ILE A 53 -13.42 5.34 -1.53
CA ILE A 53 -14.02 5.50 -0.19
C ILE A 53 -14.98 6.68 -0.15
N THR A 54 -14.68 7.78 -0.86
CA THR A 54 -15.57 8.94 -0.94
C THR A 54 -16.91 8.61 -1.61
N LYS A 55 -16.87 7.78 -2.66
CA LYS A 55 -18.07 7.36 -3.40
C LYS A 55 -18.80 6.18 -2.78
N ASN A 56 -18.09 5.33 -2.05
CA ASN A 56 -18.62 4.12 -1.41
C ASN A 56 -18.26 4.15 0.08
N PRO A 57 -19.04 4.88 0.90
CA PRO A 57 -18.76 4.98 2.34
C PRO A 57 -18.61 3.60 2.98
N HIS A 58 -17.51 3.41 3.69
CA HIS A 58 -17.20 2.17 4.37
C HIS A 58 -17.54 2.26 5.86
N GLU A 59 -18.06 1.20 6.45
CA GLU A 59 -18.52 1.22 7.86
C GLU A 59 -17.38 1.47 8.86
N ARG A 60 -16.15 1.03 8.53
CA ARG A 60 -14.98 1.12 9.40
C ARG A 60 -13.94 2.14 8.95
N ILE A 61 -13.91 2.53 7.66
CA ILE A 61 -12.91 3.42 7.09
C ILE A 61 -13.53 4.78 6.80
N TYR A 62 -12.89 5.85 7.28
CA TYR A 62 -13.33 7.23 7.06
C TYR A 62 -12.15 8.21 6.97
N ASN A 63 -12.41 9.44 6.55
CA ASN A 63 -11.40 10.49 6.34
C ASN A 63 -10.19 10.05 5.47
N PRO A 64 -10.41 9.40 4.30
CA PRO A 64 -9.30 9.03 3.44
C PRO A 64 -8.59 10.28 2.91
N LYS A 65 -7.26 10.26 2.90
CA LYS A 65 -6.42 11.36 2.37
C LYS A 65 -5.22 10.79 1.67
N GLY A 66 -4.84 11.38 0.54
CA GLY A 66 -3.55 11.15 -0.08
C GLY A 66 -2.41 11.90 0.60
N ALA A 67 -1.18 11.51 0.32
CA ALA A 67 -0.02 12.26 0.79
C ALA A 67 0.07 13.63 0.10
N PRO A 68 0.65 14.64 0.75
CA PRO A 68 0.89 15.93 0.11
C PRO A 68 1.75 15.75 -1.16
N LYS A 69 1.22 16.14 -2.32
CA LYS A 69 1.90 15.97 -3.61
C LYS A 69 3.24 16.72 -3.62
N GLY A 70 4.28 16.05 -4.13
CA GLY A 70 5.65 16.55 -4.15
C GLY A 70 6.43 16.35 -2.84
N ALA A 71 5.84 15.76 -1.83
CA ALA A 71 6.51 15.46 -0.56
C ALA A 71 7.22 14.10 -0.61
N THR A 72 8.36 14.00 -1.28
CA THR A 72 9.20 12.78 -1.32
C THR A 72 9.76 12.37 0.06
N LYS A 73 9.40 13.09 1.13
CA LYS A 73 9.93 12.89 2.47
C LYS A 73 9.06 12.03 3.37
N ASN A 74 7.79 11.80 3.01
CA ASN A 74 6.89 10.99 3.82
C ASN A 74 7.12 9.50 3.56
N PRO A 75 7.03 8.65 4.58
CA PRO A 75 7.10 7.20 4.43
C PRO A 75 5.73 6.57 4.09
N TYR A 76 4.80 7.33 3.55
CA TYR A 76 3.44 6.89 3.22
C TYR A 76 2.92 7.62 1.98
N ASP A 77 2.00 6.97 1.26
CA ASP A 77 1.30 7.49 0.08
C ASP A 77 -0.12 7.98 0.45
N PHE A 78 -0.79 7.35 1.41
CA PHE A 78 -2.14 7.72 1.84
C PHE A 78 -2.33 7.48 3.33
N CYS A 79 -3.43 7.98 3.88
CA CYS A 79 -3.86 7.66 5.24
C CYS A 79 -5.38 7.68 5.37
N PHE A 80 -5.91 7.04 6.39
CA PHE A 80 -7.32 6.98 6.73
C PHE A 80 -7.52 6.68 8.21
N ASN A 81 -8.66 7.07 8.75
CA ASN A 81 -9.06 6.60 10.06
C ASN A 81 -9.77 5.25 9.94
N TYR A 82 -9.47 4.35 10.87
CA TYR A 82 -10.14 3.06 10.98
C TYR A 82 -10.77 2.91 12.35
N LYS A 83 -12.05 2.59 12.39
CA LYS A 83 -12.80 2.37 13.64
C LYS A 83 -13.35 0.95 13.71
N HIS A 84 -13.29 0.38 14.90
CA HIS A 84 -13.94 -0.88 15.21
C HIS A 84 -14.71 -0.76 16.51
N PRO A 85 -16.04 -0.47 16.47
CA PRO A 85 -16.84 -0.12 17.64
C PRO A 85 -16.81 -1.17 18.76
N GLU A 86 -16.83 -2.46 18.41
CA GLU A 86 -16.84 -3.55 19.39
C GLU A 86 -15.54 -3.64 20.21
N SER A 87 -14.40 -3.19 19.67
CA SER A 87 -13.11 -3.16 20.38
C SER A 87 -12.79 -1.80 20.97
N GLY A 88 -13.55 -0.76 20.62
CA GLY A 88 -13.23 0.63 20.95
C GLY A 88 -12.03 1.19 20.18
N PHE A 89 -11.54 0.50 19.15
CA PHE A 89 -10.44 0.98 18.33
C PHE A 89 -10.94 2.10 17.39
N ASP A 90 -10.22 3.21 17.40
CA ASP A 90 -10.40 4.32 16.46
C ASP A 90 -9.05 5.04 16.32
N ASP A 91 -8.31 4.74 15.25
CA ASP A 91 -6.97 5.28 15.06
C ASP A 91 -6.66 5.56 13.59
N LEU A 92 -5.56 6.29 13.37
CA LEU A 92 -5.07 6.67 12.06
C LEU A 92 -4.12 5.61 11.51
N ILE A 93 -4.46 5.10 10.34
CA ILE A 93 -3.64 4.14 9.59
C ILE A 93 -2.95 4.88 8.45
N TRP A 94 -1.66 4.67 8.30
CA TRP A 94 -0.84 5.18 7.21
C TRP A 94 -0.57 4.06 6.22
N GLY A 95 -0.71 4.32 4.94
CA GLY A 95 -0.52 3.34 3.87
C GLY A 95 0.60 3.74 2.92
N ASP A 96 1.39 2.77 2.49
CA ASP A 96 2.46 2.96 1.51
C ASP A 96 2.36 1.86 0.44
N ILE A 97 2.23 2.27 -0.83
CA ILE A 97 1.96 1.39 -1.96
C ILE A 97 3.28 0.94 -2.58
N LYS A 98 3.46 -0.36 -2.72
CA LYS A 98 4.65 -1.01 -3.27
C LYS A 98 4.28 -1.80 -4.52
N ALA A 99 4.30 -1.12 -5.68
CA ALA A 99 4.09 -1.76 -6.97
C ALA A 99 5.42 -2.22 -7.57
N THR A 100 5.60 -3.52 -7.76
CA THR A 100 6.82 -4.14 -8.26
C THR A 100 6.61 -4.73 -9.64
N LYS A 101 7.53 -4.45 -10.58
CA LYS A 101 7.47 -5.04 -11.92
C LYS A 101 8.00 -6.47 -11.88
N PHE A 102 7.17 -7.43 -12.28
CA PHE A 102 7.45 -8.86 -12.23
C PHE A 102 8.74 -9.29 -12.95
N SER A 103 9.08 -8.61 -14.06
CA SER A 103 10.30 -8.92 -14.83
C SER A 103 11.63 -8.60 -14.12
N TYR A 104 11.58 -7.93 -12.96
CA TYR A 104 12.77 -7.71 -12.14
C TYR A 104 12.83 -8.77 -11.04
N ALA A 105 13.31 -9.97 -11.38
CA ALA A 105 13.35 -11.15 -10.51
C ALA A 105 14.08 -10.95 -9.16
N ASP A 106 14.91 -9.90 -9.03
CA ASP A 106 15.65 -9.57 -7.81
C ASP A 106 15.18 -8.27 -7.13
N SER A 107 14.07 -7.70 -7.58
CA SER A 107 13.57 -6.44 -7.00
C SER A 107 12.64 -6.70 -5.82
N ASN A 108 13.20 -6.91 -4.65
CA ASN A 108 12.42 -6.77 -3.44
C ASN A 108 11.91 -5.33 -3.32
N PRO A 109 10.65 -5.13 -2.92
CA PRO A 109 10.10 -3.78 -2.72
C PRO A 109 10.92 -3.03 -1.66
N ASP A 110 11.22 -1.78 -1.98
CA ASP A 110 11.93 -0.89 -1.07
C ASP A 110 10.96 -0.38 0.00
N LEU A 111 11.16 -0.78 1.24
CA LEU A 111 10.28 -0.41 2.36
C LEU A 111 10.56 0.99 2.92
N GLY A 112 11.51 1.72 2.34
CA GLY A 112 11.89 3.05 2.76
C GLY A 112 13.22 3.11 3.53
N THR A 113 13.69 4.32 3.79
CA THR A 113 14.94 4.50 4.53
C THR A 113 14.71 4.33 6.04
N PRO A 114 15.64 3.68 6.77
CA PRO A 114 15.55 3.55 8.23
C PRO A 114 15.30 4.88 8.94
N GLU A 115 15.98 5.93 8.52
CA GLU A 115 15.82 7.26 9.10
C GLU A 115 14.38 7.80 9.03
N LYS A 116 13.72 7.65 7.86
CA LYS A 116 12.33 8.08 7.68
C LYS A 116 11.37 7.29 8.56
N ILE A 117 11.57 5.96 8.62
CA ILE A 117 10.71 5.07 9.41
C ILE A 117 10.90 5.34 10.91
N ILE A 118 12.15 5.48 11.37
CA ILE A 118 12.43 5.80 12.78
C ILE A 118 11.80 7.14 13.16
N LYS A 119 11.98 8.17 12.31
CA LYS A 119 11.36 9.47 12.55
C LYS A 119 9.84 9.37 12.62
N PHE A 120 9.21 8.64 11.71
CA PHE A 120 7.77 8.42 11.67
C PHE A 120 7.25 7.78 12.97
N ILE A 121 7.95 6.75 13.47
CA ILE A 121 7.62 6.10 14.74
C ILE A 121 7.84 7.06 15.93
N MET A 122 8.94 7.82 15.92
CA MET A 122 9.25 8.80 16.97
C MET A 122 8.24 9.95 17.02
N ASP A 123 7.65 10.31 15.87
CA ASP A 123 6.57 11.30 15.78
C ASP A 123 5.20 10.73 16.29
N GLY A 124 5.17 9.50 16.78
CA GLY A 124 3.98 8.86 17.39
C GLY A 124 3.07 8.12 16.41
N HIS A 125 3.51 7.90 15.19
CA HIS A 125 2.75 7.18 14.18
C HIS A 125 3.07 5.68 14.24
N PHE A 126 2.09 4.86 14.56
CA PHE A 126 2.32 3.45 14.86
C PHE A 126 1.92 2.50 13.73
N TYR A 127 0.81 2.80 13.06
CA TYR A 127 0.22 1.90 12.07
C TYR A 127 0.64 2.30 10.65
N LEU A 128 1.77 1.77 10.19
CA LEU A 128 2.19 1.85 8.79
C LEU A 128 1.90 0.52 8.09
N LEU A 129 1.00 0.56 7.10
CA LEU A 129 0.55 -0.57 6.31
C LEU A 129 1.14 -0.50 4.91
N PHE A 130 1.90 -1.50 4.51
CA PHE A 130 2.33 -1.69 3.13
C PHE A 130 1.26 -2.39 2.32
N VAL A 131 1.05 -1.91 1.09
CA VAL A 131 0.14 -2.50 0.10
C VAL A 131 0.98 -2.96 -1.08
N PHE A 132 1.15 -4.27 -1.23
CA PHE A 132 1.99 -4.88 -2.26
C PHE A 132 1.15 -5.29 -3.46
N LEU A 133 1.67 -4.95 -4.66
CA LEU A 133 1.11 -5.33 -5.96
C LEU A 133 2.25 -5.71 -6.91
N GLU A 134 1.95 -6.63 -7.82
CA GLU A 134 2.84 -6.97 -8.93
C GLU A 134 2.23 -6.56 -10.26
N TYR A 135 3.07 -6.16 -11.21
CA TYR A 135 2.62 -5.77 -12.53
C TYR A 135 3.62 -6.15 -13.63
N GLU A 136 3.13 -6.23 -14.85
CA GLU A 136 3.90 -6.38 -16.08
C GLU A 136 3.51 -5.33 -17.12
N ALA A 137 4.29 -5.23 -18.21
CA ALA A 137 3.91 -4.44 -19.37
C ALA A 137 3.01 -5.26 -20.29
N THR A 138 1.92 -4.67 -20.79
CA THR A 138 1.18 -5.21 -21.94
C THR A 138 1.95 -5.00 -23.25
N GLU A 139 1.47 -5.58 -24.35
CA GLU A 139 2.01 -5.33 -25.69
C GLU A 139 1.98 -3.83 -26.08
N ASP A 140 0.94 -3.12 -25.63
CA ASP A 140 0.78 -1.67 -25.80
C ASP A 140 1.53 -0.84 -24.74
N ASN A 141 2.43 -1.48 -24.00
CA ASN A 141 3.22 -0.86 -22.91
C ASN A 141 2.39 -0.22 -21.79
N GLN A 142 1.17 -0.70 -21.55
CA GLN A 142 0.36 -0.32 -20.37
C GLN A 142 0.74 -1.19 -19.17
N THR A 143 0.35 -0.76 -17.98
CA THR A 143 0.54 -1.51 -16.74
C THR A 143 -0.60 -2.50 -16.54
N LYS A 144 -0.28 -3.80 -16.50
CA LYS A 144 -1.22 -4.88 -16.18
C LYS A 144 -0.84 -5.50 -14.83
N PHE A 145 -1.77 -5.50 -13.89
CA PHE A 145 -1.56 -6.14 -12.58
C PHE A 145 -1.67 -7.65 -12.67
N LEU A 146 -0.84 -8.34 -11.89
CA LEU A 146 -0.75 -9.79 -11.82
C LEU A 146 -1.28 -10.29 -10.48
N ALA A 147 -1.85 -11.50 -10.51
CA ALA A 147 -2.15 -12.21 -9.27
C ALA A 147 -0.86 -12.84 -8.72
N PHE A 148 -0.71 -12.79 -7.41
CA PHE A 148 0.29 -13.59 -6.69
C PHE A 148 -0.02 -15.09 -6.80
N GLU A 149 0.89 -15.94 -6.34
CA GLU A 149 0.74 -17.41 -6.38
C GLU A 149 -0.52 -17.92 -5.68
N ASP A 150 -1.02 -17.21 -4.68
CA ASP A 150 -2.26 -17.52 -3.96
C ASP A 150 -3.53 -17.00 -4.64
N GLY A 151 -3.41 -16.40 -5.83
CA GLY A 151 -4.50 -15.88 -6.63
C GLY A 151 -4.98 -14.48 -6.24
N ARG A 152 -4.44 -13.87 -5.20
CA ARG A 152 -4.75 -12.49 -4.81
C ARG A 152 -3.92 -11.49 -5.63
N TYR A 153 -4.46 -10.31 -5.87
CA TYR A 153 -3.78 -9.21 -6.59
C TYR A 153 -3.15 -8.19 -5.65
N VAL A 154 -3.54 -8.23 -4.38
CA VAL A 154 -3.12 -7.27 -3.36
C VAL A 154 -2.79 -8.02 -2.08
N HIS A 155 -1.66 -7.70 -1.48
CA HIS A 155 -1.28 -8.15 -0.15
C HIS A 155 -1.00 -6.96 0.74
N CYS A 156 -1.48 -7.01 1.97
CA CYS A 156 -1.22 -6.00 2.98
C CYS A 156 -0.41 -6.56 4.14
N GLN A 157 0.57 -5.77 4.60
CA GLN A 157 1.40 -6.12 5.75
C GLN A 157 1.73 -4.89 6.58
N PHE A 158 1.55 -4.95 7.89
CA PHE A 158 2.02 -3.89 8.78
C PHE A 158 3.55 -3.93 8.91
N LEU A 159 4.17 -2.74 8.98
CA LEU A 159 5.62 -2.63 9.19
C LEU A 159 6.08 -3.39 10.43
N LYS A 160 5.34 -3.33 11.53
CA LYS A 160 5.67 -4.00 12.80
C LYS A 160 5.77 -5.52 12.70
N ASP A 161 5.09 -6.13 11.71
CA ASP A 161 5.05 -7.58 11.50
C ASP A 161 6.07 -8.06 10.45
N ILE A 162 6.90 -7.16 9.94
CA ILE A 162 7.94 -7.52 8.97
C ILE A 162 8.99 -8.39 9.66
N HIS A 163 9.26 -9.55 9.04
CA HIS A 163 10.18 -10.53 9.59
C HIS A 163 11.61 -9.98 9.72
N HIS A 164 12.35 -10.44 10.73
CA HIS A 164 13.73 -10.02 11.02
C HIS A 164 14.75 -10.32 9.92
N SER A 165 14.38 -11.08 8.89
CA SER A 165 15.23 -11.32 7.71
C SER A 165 15.26 -10.16 6.71
N VAL A 166 14.53 -9.08 6.97
CA VAL A 166 14.63 -7.84 6.19
C VAL A 166 16.07 -7.36 6.13
N ARG A 167 16.57 -7.12 4.93
CA ARG A 167 17.94 -6.68 4.70
C ARG A 167 18.00 -5.16 4.54
N ILE A 168 19.08 -4.57 5.03
CA ILE A 168 19.43 -3.19 4.68
C ILE A 168 20.32 -3.28 3.44
N ASN A 169 19.87 -2.71 2.33
CA ASN A 169 20.69 -2.68 1.12
C ASN A 169 21.80 -1.60 1.23
N PRO A 170 22.79 -1.59 0.30
CA PRO A 170 23.87 -0.60 0.31
C PRO A 170 23.42 0.87 0.20
N LYS A 171 22.17 1.12 -0.20
CA LYS A 171 21.58 2.47 -0.28
C LYS A 171 20.77 2.82 0.97
N PRO A 172 21.17 2.45 2.17
CA PRO A 172 20.47 2.32 3.45
C PRO A 172 18.93 2.40 3.35
N GLN A 173 18.37 1.34 2.80
CA GLN A 173 16.93 1.13 2.65
C GLN A 173 16.56 -0.25 3.21
N PHE A 174 15.41 -0.36 3.86
CA PHE A 174 14.86 -1.69 4.22
C PHE A 174 14.29 -2.36 2.97
N GLN A 175 14.60 -3.64 2.78
CA GLN A 175 14.09 -4.49 1.71
C GLN A 175 13.56 -5.80 2.25
#